data_04df0c59c7c9d980ac33c4caf258ed5c
#
_entry.id   04df0c59c7c9d980ac33c4caf258ed5c
#
_cell.length_a   1.000
_cell.length_b   1.000
_cell.length_c   1.000
_cell.angle_alpha   90.00
_cell.angle_beta   90.00
_cell.angle_gamma   90.00
#
_symmetry.space_group_name_H-M   'P 1'
#
loop_
_entity.id
_entity.type
_entity.pdbx_description
1 polymer ?
#
loop_
_entity_poly.entity_id
_entity_poly.type
_entity_poly.pdbx_seq_one_letter_code
_entity_poly.pdbx_strand_id
1 'polypeptide(L)'
;MNTFGQNWTFTSFGESHGAAIGGVLDGVPAGLTIDLDLIRSELDRRAGRTVTHLSGASPRAKHEPDEVEWLSGVITNDLTVSPSNGETLDGRGTNNQSPITNAHLVTLGTPIAFLIRNRDARPEDYEWLKSSFRVGHADRTYQQKYGIRDWRGGGRASARETAARVVAGCIARQSLAARGITIRAELVQVGAETDPAKFIETITRYQHEGDSIGGIITCTVSGLPVGTGEPIFHKLQAELAFAIMSINACKGFEYGTGFGGVTQPGSAINAISGGIAGGISDGTDLFFRCVFKPTPSTKKAMESIANHLTVSPSNGETLDGRGTNNQSRIGRHDACVAVRAVPVVEAMTALCLADLLAVR
;
A
#
# COMPACT_ATOMS: atom_id res chain seq x y z
N MET A 1 14.76 -4.52 -6.04
CA MET A 1 14.95 -3.09 -5.71
C MET A 1 13.92 -2.73 -4.66
N ASN A 2 14.27 -1.93 -3.64
CA ASN A 2 13.37 -1.51 -2.56
C ASN A 2 13.17 0.02 -2.52
N THR A 3 13.63 0.71 -3.57
CA THR A 3 13.52 2.15 -3.76
C THR A 3 12.65 2.41 -4.99
N PHE A 4 11.69 3.30 -4.84
CA PHE A 4 10.81 3.84 -5.88
C PHE A 4 11.15 5.31 -6.10
N GLY A 5 10.95 5.84 -7.33
CA GLY A 5 11.17 7.22 -7.71
C GLY A 5 12.62 7.56 -8.09
N GLN A 6 12.82 8.72 -8.67
CA GLN A 6 14.11 9.27 -9.10
C GLN A 6 14.44 10.60 -8.42
N ASN A 7 13.46 11.47 -8.26
CA ASN A 7 13.57 12.81 -7.64
C ASN A 7 12.94 12.83 -6.25
N TRP A 8 11.76 12.24 -6.12
CA TRP A 8 11.18 11.86 -4.86
C TRP A 8 11.40 10.37 -4.65
N THR A 9 12.44 10.00 -3.94
CA THR A 9 12.77 8.59 -3.73
C THR A 9 12.20 8.08 -2.42
N PHE A 10 11.57 6.93 -2.48
CA PHE A 10 11.07 6.24 -1.30
C PHE A 10 11.70 4.85 -1.19
N THR A 11 12.56 4.65 -0.19
CA THR A 11 13.15 3.35 0.15
C THR A 11 12.40 2.71 1.30
N SER A 12 11.72 1.60 1.05
CA SER A 12 10.97 0.85 2.05
C SER A 12 11.81 -0.30 2.63
N PHE A 13 11.74 -0.51 3.94
CA PHE A 13 12.45 -1.57 4.66
C PHE A 13 11.58 -2.28 5.71
N GLY A 14 12.11 -3.39 6.24
CA GLY A 14 11.52 -4.16 7.32
C GLY A 14 10.56 -5.27 6.86
N GLU A 15 10.53 -6.36 7.60
CA GLU A 15 9.69 -7.54 7.39
C GLU A 15 8.46 -7.50 8.30
N SER A 16 7.36 -8.14 7.85
CA SER A 16 6.06 -8.08 8.54
C SER A 16 6.07 -8.60 9.98
N HIS A 17 7.00 -9.49 10.32
CA HIS A 17 7.21 -10.06 11.66
C HIS A 17 8.62 -9.79 12.20
N GLY A 18 9.36 -8.85 11.58
CA GLY A 18 10.55 -8.25 12.15
C GLY A 18 10.20 -7.22 13.23
N ALA A 19 11.20 -6.49 13.74
CA ALA A 19 11.02 -5.50 14.79
C ALA A 19 10.13 -4.33 14.36
N ALA A 20 10.27 -3.89 13.11
CA ALA A 20 9.54 -2.76 12.54
C ALA A 20 9.50 -2.86 11.00
N ILE A 21 8.60 -2.09 10.40
CA ILE A 21 8.66 -1.66 9.01
C ILE A 21 8.89 -0.17 8.98
N GLY A 22 9.37 0.38 7.87
CA GLY A 22 9.57 1.82 7.75
C GLY A 22 10.02 2.22 6.37
N GLY A 23 10.47 3.46 6.27
CA GLY A 23 10.99 4.00 5.03
C GLY A 23 11.85 5.22 5.21
N VAL A 24 12.59 5.52 4.16
CA VAL A 24 13.30 6.78 3.97
C VAL A 24 12.71 7.44 2.72
N LEU A 25 12.20 8.65 2.88
CA LEU A 25 11.68 9.50 1.81
C LEU A 25 12.64 10.66 1.61
N ASP A 26 13.18 10.82 0.41
CA ASP A 26 14.10 11.89 0.05
C ASP A 26 13.58 12.70 -1.13
N GLY A 27 14.08 13.93 -1.32
CA GLY A 27 13.61 14.86 -2.33
C GLY A 27 12.39 15.70 -1.93
N VAL A 28 11.94 15.60 -0.68
CA VAL A 28 10.83 16.43 -0.17
C VAL A 28 11.29 17.86 0.05
N PRO A 29 10.59 18.89 -0.48
CA PRO A 29 10.96 20.28 -0.24
C PRO A 29 10.98 20.63 1.25
N ALA A 30 11.89 21.53 1.66
CA ALA A 30 11.86 22.10 3.00
C ALA A 30 10.62 22.99 3.21
N GLY A 31 10.13 23.05 4.45
CA GLY A 31 9.03 23.95 4.82
C GLY A 31 7.62 23.39 4.55
N LEU A 32 7.48 22.14 4.10
CA LEU A 32 6.19 21.50 3.99
C LEU A 32 5.67 21.15 5.38
N THR A 33 4.50 21.67 5.74
CA THR A 33 3.80 21.29 6.97
C THR A 33 3.12 19.94 6.77
N ILE A 34 3.41 18.98 7.65
CA ILE A 34 2.85 17.63 7.64
C ILE A 34 1.70 17.55 8.65
N ASP A 35 0.51 17.25 8.16
CA ASP A 35 -0.66 16.94 8.97
C ASP A 35 -0.58 15.47 9.44
N LEU A 36 -0.33 15.28 10.73
CA LEU A 36 -0.21 13.95 11.35
C LEU A 36 -1.56 13.25 11.51
N ASP A 37 -2.65 14.00 11.66
CA ASP A 37 -3.99 13.41 11.79
C ASP A 37 -4.45 12.83 10.46
N LEU A 38 -4.09 13.47 9.34
CA LEU A 38 -4.29 12.89 8.01
C LEU A 38 -3.52 11.57 7.88
N ILE A 39 -2.24 11.52 8.26
CA ILE A 39 -1.44 10.28 8.20
C ILE A 39 -2.09 9.18 9.05
N ARG A 40 -2.52 9.50 10.28
CA ARG A 40 -3.19 8.55 11.16
C ARG A 40 -4.48 8.03 10.55
N SER A 41 -5.32 8.92 10.02
CA SER A 41 -6.59 8.54 9.38
C SER A 41 -6.39 7.62 8.18
N GLU A 42 -5.36 7.87 7.36
CA GLU A 42 -5.05 7.03 6.21
C GLU A 42 -4.45 5.66 6.60
N LEU A 43 -3.66 5.61 7.68
CA LEU A 43 -3.22 4.35 8.27
C LEU A 43 -4.41 3.56 8.83
N ASP A 44 -5.40 4.22 9.43
CA ASP A 44 -6.64 3.59 9.90
C ASP A 44 -7.50 3.08 8.75
N ARG A 45 -7.62 3.82 7.64
CA ARG A 45 -8.26 3.34 6.41
C ARG A 45 -7.54 2.08 5.87
N ARG A 46 -6.20 2.11 5.80
CA ARG A 46 -5.40 0.96 5.37
C ARG A 46 -5.56 -0.24 6.31
N ALA A 47 -5.66 0.00 7.60
CA ALA A 47 -5.90 -1.06 8.59
C ALA A 47 -7.34 -1.60 8.56
N GLY A 48 -8.27 -0.91 7.89
CA GLY A 48 -9.70 -1.24 7.88
C GLY A 48 -10.41 -0.90 9.20
N ARG A 49 -9.86 0.05 9.98
CA ARG A 49 -10.45 0.51 11.25
C ARG A 49 -11.59 1.50 11.06
N THR A 50 -11.47 2.39 10.09
CA THR A 50 -12.47 3.42 9.79
C THR A 50 -13.68 2.89 9.01
N VAL A 51 -13.49 1.81 8.27
CA VAL A 51 -14.58 1.18 7.50
C VAL A 51 -15.22 0.10 8.37
N THR A 52 -15.85 0.53 9.45
CA THR A 52 -16.49 -0.36 10.45
C THR A 52 -17.51 -1.31 9.83
N HIS A 53 -18.00 -0.98 8.65
CA HIS A 53 -18.97 -1.79 7.91
C HIS A 53 -18.33 -2.72 6.87
N LEU A 54 -17.14 -2.44 6.35
CA LEU A 54 -16.40 -3.31 5.42
C LEU A 54 -15.38 -4.17 6.19
N SER A 55 -15.85 -4.96 7.15
CA SER A 55 -15.03 -5.64 8.15
C SER A 55 -14.20 -6.84 7.66
N GLY A 56 -13.91 -6.92 6.36
CA GLY A 56 -13.06 -7.97 5.79
C GLY A 56 -11.58 -7.93 6.16
N ALA A 57 -11.15 -6.95 6.99
CA ALA A 57 -9.77 -6.85 7.45
C ALA A 57 -9.42 -7.93 8.48
N SER A 58 -8.18 -8.42 8.42
CA SER A 58 -7.68 -9.42 9.35
C SER A 58 -7.67 -8.88 10.80
N PRO A 59 -7.80 -9.76 11.82
CA PRO A 59 -7.74 -9.33 13.22
C PRO A 59 -6.49 -8.52 13.55
N ARG A 60 -5.32 -8.93 13.05
CA ARG A 60 -4.07 -8.18 13.24
C ARG A 60 -4.17 -6.76 12.72
N ALA A 61 -4.69 -6.57 11.51
CA ALA A 61 -4.78 -5.24 10.92
C ALA A 61 -5.65 -4.27 11.74
N LYS A 62 -6.66 -4.80 12.45
CA LYS A 62 -7.53 -4.00 13.31
C LYS A 62 -6.88 -3.62 14.64
N HIS A 63 -5.99 -4.46 15.17
CA HIS A 63 -5.41 -4.30 16.51
C HIS A 63 -3.98 -3.76 16.51
N GLU A 64 -3.23 -3.91 15.41
CA GLU A 64 -1.86 -3.42 15.30
C GLU A 64 -1.87 -1.88 15.34
N PRO A 65 -1.28 -1.23 16.35
CA PRO A 65 -1.13 0.22 16.34
C PRO A 65 -0.11 0.61 15.27
N ASP A 66 -0.54 1.41 14.29
CA ASP A 66 0.34 1.91 13.22
C ASP A 66 0.92 3.28 13.62
N GLU A 67 1.52 3.36 14.82
CA GLU A 67 2.19 4.58 15.31
C GLU A 67 3.49 4.82 14.55
N VAL A 68 3.64 6.03 14.02
CA VAL A 68 4.83 6.44 13.26
C VAL A 68 5.86 7.07 14.21
N GLU A 69 7.05 6.47 14.26
CA GLU A 69 8.22 7.05 14.95
C GLU A 69 9.06 7.79 13.90
N TRP A 70 9.18 9.11 14.05
CA TRP A 70 9.97 9.96 13.17
C TRP A 70 11.43 9.97 13.64
N LEU A 71 12.37 9.75 12.74
CA LEU A 71 13.79 9.62 13.06
C LEU A 71 14.64 10.79 12.54
N SER A 72 14.25 11.39 11.41
CA SER A 72 14.98 12.50 10.79
C SER A 72 14.11 13.25 9.77
N GLY A 73 14.60 14.39 9.29
CA GLY A 73 14.05 15.15 8.17
C GLY A 73 12.86 16.03 8.52
N VAL A 74 12.42 16.02 9.78
CA VAL A 74 11.29 16.82 10.28
C VAL A 74 11.59 17.42 11.63
N ILE A 75 10.94 18.56 11.94
CA ILE A 75 10.93 19.22 13.26
C ILE A 75 9.50 19.52 13.68
N THR A 76 9.26 19.68 14.98
CA THR A 76 7.99 20.18 15.50
C THR A 76 7.85 21.69 15.29
N ASN A 77 6.66 22.16 15.00
CA ASN A 77 6.39 23.58 14.72
C ASN A 77 6.61 24.51 15.95
N ASP A 78 6.74 23.92 17.15
CA ASP A 78 7.03 24.68 18.38
C ASP A 78 8.44 25.30 18.42
N LEU A 79 9.33 24.94 17.48
CA LEU A 79 10.66 25.52 17.35
C LEU A 79 10.72 26.80 16.49
N THR A 80 9.59 27.38 16.08
CA THR A 80 9.52 28.73 15.53
C THR A 80 9.54 29.76 16.65
N VAL A 81 10.45 29.61 17.62
CA VAL A 81 10.75 30.68 18.58
C VAL A 81 11.62 31.71 17.85
N SER A 82 11.07 32.88 17.59
CA SER A 82 11.81 34.05 17.19
C SER A 82 13.04 34.23 18.10
N PRO A 83 14.20 34.50 17.58
CA PRO A 83 15.37 34.79 18.41
C PRO A 83 15.19 36.18 19.08
N SER A 84 14.51 36.20 20.19
CA SER A 84 14.48 37.36 21.08
C SER A 84 15.10 36.94 22.40
N ASN A 85 16.30 37.49 22.61
CA ASN A 85 17.08 37.51 23.85
C ASN A 85 17.85 36.22 24.21
N GLY A 86 19.09 36.21 23.84
CA GLY A 86 20.32 35.66 24.42
C GLY A 86 20.29 34.78 25.68
N GLU A 87 19.52 33.69 25.70
CA GLU A 87 19.67 32.67 26.73
C GLU A 87 20.32 31.41 26.14
N THR A 88 21.49 31.10 26.64
CA THR A 88 22.24 29.86 26.37
C THR A 88 21.48 28.67 26.91
N LEU A 89 21.08 27.76 26.01
CA LEU A 89 20.47 26.47 26.36
C LEU A 89 21.51 25.60 27.06
N ASP A 90 21.37 25.44 28.37
CA ASP A 90 22.16 24.51 29.19
C ASP A 90 21.64 23.06 28.89
N GLY A 91 22.53 22.23 28.37
CA GLY A 91 22.28 20.94 27.74
C GLY A 91 21.89 19.79 28.69
N ARG A 92 20.85 19.93 29.51
CA ARG A 92 20.31 18.86 30.34
C ARG A 92 18.78 18.79 30.26
N GLY A 93 18.26 18.37 29.10
CA GLY A 93 16.85 18.05 28.92
C GLY A 93 16.58 16.57 29.20
N THR A 94 15.88 16.27 30.26
CA THR A 94 15.31 14.94 30.55
C THR A 94 14.28 14.60 29.46
N ASN A 95 14.46 13.43 28.78
CA ASN A 95 13.54 12.86 27.79
C ASN A 95 12.20 12.47 28.43
N ASN A 96 11.34 13.43 28.73
CA ASN A 96 9.92 13.22 28.96
C ASN A 96 9.16 13.76 27.73
N GLN A 97 9.19 13.01 26.62
CA GLN A 97 8.31 13.28 25.49
C GLN A 97 6.89 12.79 25.84
N SER A 98 6.05 13.71 26.29
CA SER A 98 4.59 13.52 26.28
C SER A 98 4.16 13.26 24.83
N PRO A 99 3.12 12.42 24.58
CA PRO A 99 2.62 12.21 23.23
C PRO A 99 2.21 13.56 22.63
N ILE A 100 2.79 13.87 21.47
CA ILE A 100 2.54 15.13 20.75
C ILE A 100 1.11 15.05 20.20
N THR A 101 0.16 15.60 20.94
CA THR A 101 -1.22 15.81 20.53
C THR A 101 -1.30 17.18 19.85
N ASN A 102 -1.68 17.21 18.56
CA ASN A 102 -1.86 18.41 17.70
C ASN A 102 -0.57 19.08 17.17
N ALA A 103 0.57 18.43 17.15
CA ALA A 103 1.78 19.01 16.55
C ALA A 103 1.81 18.79 15.04
N HIS A 104 1.94 19.88 14.29
CA HIS A 104 2.35 19.81 12.90
C HIS A 104 3.88 19.61 12.85
N LEU A 105 4.32 18.70 12.00
CA LEU A 105 5.74 18.59 11.65
C LEU A 105 6.03 19.45 10.43
N VAL A 106 7.24 20.00 10.37
CA VAL A 106 7.73 20.74 9.20
C VAL A 106 8.95 20.02 8.64
N THR A 107 8.99 19.84 7.32
CA THR A 107 10.09 19.20 6.63
C THR A 107 11.31 20.09 6.55
N LEU A 108 12.52 19.49 6.63
CA LEU A 108 13.79 20.19 6.59
C LEU A 108 14.45 20.20 5.20
N GLY A 109 13.90 19.49 4.19
CA GLY A 109 14.56 19.28 2.90
C GLY A 109 15.68 18.24 2.95
N THR A 110 15.81 17.53 4.07
CA THR A 110 16.74 16.41 4.26
C THR A 110 15.95 15.10 4.29
N PRO A 111 16.58 13.91 4.14
CA PRO A 111 15.86 12.65 4.11
C PRO A 111 14.99 12.43 5.36
N ILE A 112 13.72 12.17 5.12
CA ILE A 112 12.72 11.86 6.16
C ILE A 112 12.78 10.37 6.42
N ALA A 113 13.30 9.97 7.57
CA ALA A 113 13.29 8.58 8.01
C ALA A 113 12.23 8.35 9.09
N PHE A 114 11.49 7.24 8.97
CA PHE A 114 10.46 6.86 9.93
C PHE A 114 10.33 5.35 10.03
N LEU A 115 9.76 4.88 11.13
CA LEU A 115 9.42 3.47 11.31
C LEU A 115 8.08 3.30 12.03
N ILE A 116 7.50 2.09 11.88
CA ILE A 116 6.29 1.62 12.54
C ILE A 116 6.61 0.28 13.18
N ARG A 117 6.51 0.17 14.51
CA ARG A 117 6.79 -1.06 15.25
C ARG A 117 5.76 -2.16 14.95
N ASN A 118 6.24 -3.40 14.87
CA ASN A 118 5.38 -4.57 14.75
C ASN A 118 5.07 -5.13 16.15
N ARG A 119 4.03 -4.58 16.81
CA ARG A 119 3.69 -4.92 18.20
C ARG A 119 2.84 -6.19 18.32
N ASP A 120 1.99 -6.51 17.32
CA ASP A 120 1.16 -7.74 17.27
C ASP A 120 1.74 -8.80 16.31
N ALA A 121 3.06 -8.87 16.20
CA ALA A 121 3.72 -9.94 15.48
C ALA A 121 3.67 -11.23 16.29
N ARG A 122 3.20 -12.34 15.67
CA ARG A 122 3.12 -13.68 16.26
C ARG A 122 3.85 -14.68 15.39
N PRO A 123 5.18 -14.78 15.51
CA PRO A 123 5.99 -15.68 14.69
C PRO A 123 5.59 -17.16 14.85
N GLU A 124 5.10 -17.54 16.04
CA GLU A 124 4.65 -18.89 16.36
C GLU A 124 3.53 -19.40 15.46
N ASP A 125 2.65 -18.52 14.98
CA ASP A 125 1.56 -18.89 14.07
C ASP A 125 2.09 -19.41 12.72
N TYR A 126 3.37 -19.18 12.40
CA TYR A 126 4.02 -19.48 11.13
C TYR A 126 5.14 -20.52 11.22
N GLU A 127 5.36 -21.18 12.36
CA GLU A 127 6.42 -22.18 12.58
C GLU A 127 6.44 -23.27 11.49
N TRP A 128 5.28 -23.73 11.05
CA TRP A 128 5.14 -24.76 10.01
C TRP A 128 5.68 -24.32 8.64
N LEU A 129 5.81 -23.02 8.41
CA LEU A 129 6.38 -22.49 7.15
C LEU A 129 7.90 -22.58 7.09
N LYS A 130 8.59 -22.96 8.15
CA LYS A 130 10.05 -23.22 8.12
C LYS A 130 10.41 -24.26 7.06
N SER A 131 9.57 -25.30 6.93
CA SER A 131 9.78 -26.44 6.03
C SER A 131 8.78 -26.56 4.89
N SER A 132 7.86 -25.59 4.74
CA SER A 132 6.81 -25.64 3.72
C SER A 132 6.54 -24.28 3.09
N PHE A 133 5.74 -24.24 2.02
CA PHE A 133 5.38 -23.03 1.31
C PHE A 133 3.86 -22.91 1.20
N ARG A 134 3.34 -21.71 1.35
CA ARG A 134 1.93 -21.43 1.08
C ARG A 134 1.67 -21.42 -0.42
N VAL A 135 0.58 -22.06 -0.84
CA VAL A 135 0.15 -22.09 -2.24
C VAL A 135 -0.33 -20.68 -2.65
N GLY A 136 0.07 -20.24 -3.85
CA GLY A 136 -0.29 -18.92 -4.38
C GLY A 136 0.35 -17.74 -3.67
N HIS A 137 1.32 -17.99 -2.76
CA HIS A 137 2.11 -16.98 -2.07
C HIS A 137 3.55 -16.92 -2.59
N ALA A 138 4.29 -15.86 -2.24
CA ALA A 138 5.66 -15.63 -2.70
C ALA A 138 6.73 -16.48 -1.96
N ASP A 139 6.35 -17.33 -1.02
CA ASP A 139 7.28 -18.06 -0.14
C ASP A 139 8.35 -18.82 -0.94
N ARG A 140 7.91 -19.62 -1.93
CA ARG A 140 8.82 -20.42 -2.79
C ARG A 140 9.71 -19.55 -3.66
N THR A 141 9.14 -18.52 -4.29
CA THR A 141 9.90 -17.64 -5.21
C THR A 141 10.98 -16.84 -4.48
N TYR A 142 10.69 -16.39 -3.25
CA TYR A 142 11.69 -15.71 -2.41
C TYR A 142 12.79 -16.67 -1.99
N GLN A 143 12.44 -17.89 -1.53
CA GLN A 143 13.43 -18.90 -1.18
C GLN A 143 14.34 -19.24 -2.36
N GLN A 144 13.78 -19.43 -3.54
CA GLN A 144 14.56 -19.76 -4.75
C GLN A 144 15.45 -18.59 -5.21
N LYS A 145 14.94 -17.35 -5.12
CA LYS A 145 15.68 -16.18 -5.59
C LYS A 145 16.84 -15.80 -4.67
N TYR A 146 16.62 -15.85 -3.36
CA TYR A 146 17.57 -15.31 -2.38
C TYR A 146 18.33 -16.41 -1.60
N GLY A 147 17.97 -17.68 -1.77
CA GLY A 147 18.53 -18.80 -1.01
C GLY A 147 18.00 -18.89 0.43
N ILE A 148 17.43 -17.80 0.94
CA ILE A 148 16.85 -17.69 2.27
C ILE A 148 15.62 -16.77 2.24
N ARG A 149 14.69 -16.98 3.17
CA ARG A 149 13.52 -16.13 3.34
C ARG A 149 13.16 -15.96 4.81
N ASP A 150 12.47 -14.89 5.15
CA ASP A 150 11.76 -14.82 6.40
C ASP A 150 10.43 -15.58 6.26
N TRP A 151 10.32 -16.73 6.92
CA TRP A 151 9.13 -17.58 6.90
C TRP A 151 7.99 -17.00 7.75
N ARG A 152 8.28 -16.03 8.63
CA ARG A 152 7.31 -15.42 9.53
C ARG A 152 6.39 -14.47 8.77
N GLY A 153 5.13 -14.82 8.60
CA GLY A 153 4.10 -13.97 8.00
C GLY A 153 4.34 -13.47 6.57
N GLY A 154 5.37 -13.99 5.88
CA GLY A 154 5.67 -13.66 4.47
C GLY A 154 6.61 -12.48 4.24
N GLY A 155 7.24 -11.95 5.30
CA GLY A 155 8.29 -10.93 5.19
C GLY A 155 7.88 -9.71 4.37
N ARG A 156 8.69 -9.40 3.33
CA ARG A 156 8.44 -8.29 2.38
C ARG A 156 7.27 -8.53 1.43
N ALA A 157 6.83 -9.78 1.23
CA ALA A 157 5.66 -10.09 0.39
C ALA A 157 4.32 -9.85 1.13
N SER A 158 4.36 -9.53 2.41
CA SER A 158 3.18 -9.23 3.21
C SER A 158 2.66 -7.81 2.92
N ALA A 159 1.33 -7.65 2.86
CA ALA A 159 0.69 -6.34 2.74
C ALA A 159 0.96 -5.40 3.95
N ARG A 160 1.61 -5.87 5.02
CA ARG A 160 2.04 -5.05 6.15
C ARG A 160 2.97 -3.92 5.71
N GLU A 161 3.87 -4.18 4.74
CA GLU A 161 4.82 -3.20 4.24
C GLU A 161 4.14 -1.94 3.65
N THR A 162 2.89 -2.06 3.19
CA THR A 162 2.15 -0.95 2.60
C THR A 162 1.85 0.17 3.60
N ALA A 163 1.93 -0.06 4.91
CA ALA A 163 1.78 1.02 5.90
C ALA A 163 2.88 2.09 5.73
N ALA A 164 4.12 1.68 5.45
CA ALA A 164 5.19 2.63 5.15
C ALA A 164 4.93 3.41 3.85
N ARG A 165 4.34 2.77 2.82
CA ARG A 165 3.94 3.46 1.58
C ARG A 165 2.87 4.51 1.84
N VAL A 166 1.89 4.22 2.71
CA VAL A 166 0.82 5.16 3.07
C VAL A 166 1.39 6.39 3.77
N VAL A 167 2.33 6.23 4.70
CA VAL A 167 3.00 7.38 5.36
C VAL A 167 3.70 8.26 4.32
N ALA A 168 4.55 7.68 3.48
CA ALA A 168 5.28 8.42 2.45
C ALA A 168 4.33 9.06 1.42
N GLY A 169 3.29 8.33 1.00
CA GLY A 169 2.27 8.82 0.07
C GLY A 169 1.41 9.94 0.65
N CYS A 170 1.13 9.94 1.95
CA CYS A 170 0.44 11.05 2.61
C CYS A 170 1.26 12.34 2.58
N ILE A 171 2.57 12.26 2.78
CA ILE A 171 3.46 13.43 2.63
C ILE A 171 3.42 13.94 1.19
N ALA A 172 3.52 13.05 0.21
CA ALA A 172 3.41 13.40 -1.20
C ALA A 172 2.06 14.05 -1.55
N ARG A 173 0.93 13.48 -1.06
CA ARG A 173 -0.42 14.06 -1.25
C ARG A 173 -0.53 15.47 -0.71
N GLN A 174 0.04 15.75 0.46
CA GLN A 174 0.01 17.09 1.06
C GLN A 174 0.81 18.09 0.22
N SER A 175 1.98 17.69 -0.30
CA SER A 175 2.75 18.51 -1.23
C SER A 175 2.01 18.78 -2.54
N LEU A 176 1.31 17.79 -3.08
CA LEU A 176 0.50 17.93 -4.30
C LEU A 176 -0.74 18.78 -4.05
N ALA A 177 -1.41 18.63 -2.89
CA ALA A 177 -2.56 19.43 -2.51
C ALA A 177 -2.23 20.93 -2.41
N ALA A 178 -1.04 21.29 -1.91
CA ALA A 178 -0.55 22.67 -1.92
C ALA A 178 -0.41 23.26 -3.34
N ARG A 179 -0.34 22.40 -4.36
CA ARG A 179 -0.32 22.78 -5.80
C ARG A 179 -1.69 22.65 -6.48
N GLY A 180 -2.77 22.40 -5.72
CA GLY A 180 -4.13 22.24 -6.24
C GLY A 180 -4.42 20.86 -6.84
N ILE A 181 -3.54 19.88 -6.67
CA ILE A 181 -3.72 18.51 -7.19
C ILE A 181 -4.37 17.64 -6.13
N THR A 182 -5.48 17.00 -6.46
CA THR A 182 -6.21 16.09 -5.57
C THR A 182 -6.24 14.68 -6.13
N ILE A 183 -6.15 13.69 -5.24
CA ILE A 183 -6.15 12.26 -5.60
C ILE A 183 -7.21 11.57 -4.77
N ARG A 184 -8.11 10.84 -5.43
CA ARG A 184 -9.19 10.08 -4.80
C ARG A 184 -9.29 8.69 -5.41
N ALA A 185 -9.27 7.66 -4.58
CA ALA A 185 -9.52 6.29 -5.00
C ALA A 185 -10.75 5.71 -4.30
N GLU A 186 -11.47 4.85 -5.03
CA GLU A 186 -12.71 4.23 -4.56
C GLU A 186 -12.78 2.77 -4.99
N LEU A 187 -13.29 1.91 -4.10
CA LEU A 187 -13.65 0.53 -4.42
C LEU A 187 -14.96 0.57 -5.21
N VAL A 188 -14.94 0.09 -6.45
CA VAL A 188 -16.11 0.15 -7.36
C VAL A 188 -16.67 -1.22 -7.73
N GLN A 189 -15.97 -2.30 -7.36
CA GLN A 189 -16.44 -3.65 -7.61
C GLN A 189 -15.83 -4.63 -6.61
N VAL A 190 -16.65 -5.58 -6.13
CA VAL A 190 -16.25 -6.70 -5.27
C VAL A 190 -16.75 -8.00 -5.91
N GLY A 191 -15.85 -8.83 -6.44
CA GLY A 191 -16.24 -9.99 -7.24
C GLY A 191 -17.05 -9.56 -8.46
N ALA A 192 -18.29 -10.02 -8.56
CA ALA A 192 -19.25 -9.61 -9.60
C ALA A 192 -20.15 -8.43 -9.17
N GLU A 193 -20.12 -8.04 -7.89
CA GLU A 193 -21.00 -7.00 -7.35
C GLU A 193 -20.42 -5.61 -7.65
N THR A 194 -21.28 -4.71 -8.18
CA THR A 194 -20.93 -3.32 -8.54
C THR A 194 -21.74 -2.29 -7.74
N ASP A 195 -22.75 -2.71 -6.98
CA ASP A 195 -23.52 -1.86 -6.07
C ASP A 195 -22.75 -1.69 -4.74
N PRO A 196 -22.22 -0.50 -4.41
CA PRO A 196 -21.48 -0.27 -3.16
C PRO A 196 -22.27 -0.63 -1.89
N ALA A 197 -23.60 -0.51 -1.93
CA ALA A 197 -24.45 -0.86 -0.78
C ALA A 197 -24.42 -2.36 -0.45
N LYS A 198 -24.05 -3.22 -1.41
CA LYS A 198 -23.97 -4.67 -1.27
C LYS A 198 -22.56 -5.22 -1.05
N PHE A 199 -21.53 -4.36 -1.08
CA PHE A 199 -20.15 -4.82 -0.90
C PHE A 199 -19.94 -5.52 0.44
N ILE A 200 -20.50 -4.98 1.50
CA ILE A 200 -20.41 -5.54 2.86
C ILE A 200 -21.00 -6.95 2.91
N GLU A 201 -22.20 -7.13 2.39
CA GLU A 201 -22.88 -8.41 2.34
C GLU A 201 -22.05 -9.44 1.56
N THR A 202 -21.55 -9.03 0.38
CA THR A 202 -20.72 -9.89 -0.46
C THR A 202 -19.44 -10.32 0.25
N ILE A 203 -18.70 -9.38 0.86
CA ILE A 203 -17.47 -9.70 1.59
C ILE A 203 -17.76 -10.60 2.79
N THR A 204 -18.80 -10.31 3.55
CA THR A 204 -19.20 -11.10 4.73
C THR A 204 -19.56 -12.51 4.35
N ARG A 205 -20.27 -12.74 3.24
CA ARG A 205 -20.58 -14.07 2.72
C ARG A 205 -19.31 -14.88 2.47
N TYR A 206 -18.33 -14.35 1.73
CA TYR A 206 -17.05 -15.04 1.49
C TYR A 206 -16.26 -15.30 2.77
N GLN A 207 -16.30 -14.38 3.74
CA GLN A 207 -15.67 -14.56 5.04
C GLN A 207 -16.31 -15.73 5.81
N HIS A 208 -17.64 -15.84 5.83
CA HIS A 208 -18.37 -16.94 6.46
C HIS A 208 -18.08 -18.29 5.77
N GLU A 209 -17.93 -18.29 4.45
CA GLU A 209 -17.55 -19.47 3.66
C GLU A 209 -16.07 -19.89 3.88
N GLY A 210 -15.28 -19.12 4.64
CA GLY A 210 -13.85 -19.37 4.81
C GLY A 210 -13.05 -19.13 3.53
N ASP A 211 -13.53 -18.25 2.65
CA ASP A 211 -12.93 -17.90 1.36
C ASP A 211 -12.60 -16.40 1.27
N SER A 212 -12.18 -15.94 0.11
CA SER A 212 -11.86 -14.54 -0.19
C SER A 212 -12.31 -14.15 -1.58
N ILE A 213 -12.45 -12.85 -1.82
CA ILE A 213 -12.88 -12.27 -3.08
C ILE A 213 -11.99 -11.08 -3.46
N GLY A 214 -11.79 -10.87 -4.76
CA GLY A 214 -11.07 -9.72 -5.30
C GLY A 214 -11.96 -8.50 -5.48
N GLY A 215 -11.36 -7.38 -5.91
CA GLY A 215 -12.09 -6.15 -6.20
C GLY A 215 -11.36 -5.26 -7.19
N ILE A 216 -12.08 -4.26 -7.70
CA ILE A 216 -11.57 -3.22 -8.59
C ILE A 216 -11.64 -1.89 -7.87
N ILE A 217 -10.55 -1.14 -7.95
CA ILE A 217 -10.41 0.22 -7.43
C ILE A 217 -10.26 1.16 -8.62
N THR A 218 -11.02 2.27 -8.61
CA THR A 218 -10.80 3.42 -9.50
C THR A 218 -9.98 4.47 -8.76
N CYS A 219 -9.19 5.23 -9.51
CA CYS A 219 -8.49 6.39 -8.99
C CYS A 219 -8.65 7.56 -9.97
N THR A 220 -9.02 8.71 -9.43
CA THR A 220 -9.13 9.97 -10.15
C THR A 220 -8.14 10.97 -9.59
N VAL A 221 -7.44 11.69 -10.47
CA VAL A 221 -6.57 12.80 -10.12
C VAL A 221 -7.08 14.05 -10.82
N SER A 222 -7.42 15.08 -10.05
CA SER A 222 -7.86 16.36 -10.57
C SER A 222 -6.81 17.45 -10.32
N GLY A 223 -6.74 18.45 -11.19
CA GLY A 223 -5.82 19.57 -11.08
C GLY A 223 -4.39 19.27 -11.55
N LEU A 224 -4.16 18.12 -12.19
CA LEU A 224 -2.84 17.80 -12.75
C LEU A 224 -2.55 18.74 -13.95
N PRO A 225 -1.42 19.48 -13.96
CA PRO A 225 -1.10 20.37 -15.06
C PRO A 225 -0.80 19.61 -16.35
N VAL A 226 -1.03 20.26 -17.49
CA VAL A 226 -0.57 19.75 -18.80
C VAL A 226 0.94 19.56 -18.78
N GLY A 227 1.39 18.45 -19.39
CA GLY A 227 2.82 18.24 -19.61
C GLY A 227 3.51 17.36 -18.58
N THR A 228 2.79 16.65 -17.71
CA THR A 228 3.38 15.65 -16.79
C THR A 228 3.56 14.31 -17.52
N GLY A 229 4.76 13.75 -17.46
CA GLY A 229 5.16 12.54 -18.20
C GLY A 229 5.96 12.85 -19.46
N GLU A 230 6.45 11.83 -20.13
CA GLU A 230 7.36 11.91 -21.27
C GLU A 230 6.79 11.25 -22.53
N PRO A 231 7.22 11.62 -23.76
CA PRO A 231 6.59 11.14 -24.99
C PRO A 231 6.92 9.70 -25.38
N ILE A 232 8.06 9.14 -24.98
CA ILE A 232 8.49 7.80 -25.40
C ILE A 232 8.63 6.85 -24.18
N PHE A 233 9.66 7.05 -23.37
CA PHE A 233 9.85 6.32 -22.12
C PHE A 233 9.39 7.23 -20.97
N HIS A 234 9.09 6.66 -19.80
CA HIS A 234 8.54 7.40 -18.66
C HIS A 234 7.21 8.11 -18.97
N LYS A 235 6.40 7.51 -19.86
CA LYS A 235 5.03 7.97 -20.10
C LYS A 235 4.25 7.94 -18.79
N LEU A 236 3.39 8.92 -18.56
CA LEU A 236 2.62 9.06 -17.32
C LEU A 236 1.86 7.75 -16.96
N GLN A 237 1.18 7.12 -17.93
CA GLN A 237 0.49 5.85 -17.67
C GLN A 237 1.46 4.69 -17.39
N ALA A 238 2.68 4.71 -17.92
CA ALA A 238 3.67 3.66 -17.66
C ALA A 238 4.22 3.78 -16.25
N GLU A 239 4.52 4.98 -15.78
CA GLU A 239 4.97 5.24 -14.41
C GLU A 239 3.87 4.95 -13.39
N LEU A 240 2.63 5.35 -13.67
CA LEU A 240 1.48 4.98 -12.84
C LEU A 240 1.28 3.47 -12.79
N ALA A 241 1.34 2.78 -13.94
CA ALA A 241 1.24 1.32 -13.97
C ALA A 241 2.36 0.65 -13.17
N PHE A 242 3.60 1.13 -13.28
CA PHE A 242 4.73 0.63 -12.49
C PHE A 242 4.49 0.81 -10.98
N ALA A 243 4.05 2.01 -10.56
CA ALA A 243 3.72 2.31 -9.17
C ALA A 243 2.62 1.40 -8.62
N ILE A 244 1.49 1.32 -9.33
CA ILE A 244 0.30 0.58 -8.91
C ILE A 244 0.51 -0.94 -8.97
N MET A 245 1.16 -1.47 -10.02
CA MET A 245 1.47 -2.90 -10.15
C MET A 245 2.49 -3.37 -9.12
N SER A 246 3.22 -2.47 -8.45
CA SER A 246 4.10 -2.79 -7.33
C SER A 246 3.33 -3.12 -6.03
N ILE A 247 2.03 -2.78 -5.95
CA ILE A 247 1.20 -3.05 -4.77
C ILE A 247 0.92 -4.55 -4.69
N ASN A 248 1.05 -5.11 -3.48
CA ASN A 248 0.75 -6.52 -3.23
C ASN A 248 -0.66 -6.87 -3.69
N ALA A 249 -0.81 -8.03 -4.35
CA ALA A 249 -2.07 -8.55 -4.91
C ALA A 249 -2.65 -7.77 -6.10
N CYS A 250 -2.10 -6.66 -6.54
CA CYS A 250 -2.49 -6.02 -7.79
C CYS A 250 -2.22 -6.95 -8.98
N LYS A 251 -3.16 -7.04 -9.94
CA LYS A 251 -3.13 -7.96 -11.08
C LYS A 251 -3.38 -7.31 -12.42
N GLY A 252 -3.79 -6.05 -12.43
CA GLY A 252 -4.02 -5.32 -13.66
C GLY A 252 -4.18 -3.83 -13.40
N PHE A 253 -3.88 -3.08 -14.43
CA PHE A 253 -3.98 -1.64 -14.51
C PHE A 253 -4.53 -1.28 -15.89
N GLU A 254 -5.50 -0.37 -15.95
CA GLU A 254 -5.98 0.23 -17.19
C GLU A 254 -6.35 1.70 -16.96
N TYR A 255 -6.19 2.54 -17.95
CA TYR A 255 -6.54 3.97 -17.89
C TYR A 255 -7.49 4.34 -19.01
N GLY A 256 -8.26 5.42 -18.82
CA GLY A 256 -9.28 5.84 -19.77
C GLY A 256 -10.28 4.71 -20.05
N THR A 257 -10.51 4.39 -21.32
CA THR A 257 -11.39 3.29 -21.73
C THR A 257 -10.84 1.91 -21.44
N GLY A 258 -9.52 1.78 -21.23
CA GLY A 258 -8.88 0.49 -20.99
C GLY A 258 -9.20 -0.55 -22.05
N PHE A 259 -9.41 -1.80 -21.62
CA PHE A 259 -9.79 -2.90 -22.53
C PHE A 259 -11.14 -2.69 -23.21
N GLY A 260 -12.06 -1.93 -22.61
CA GLY A 260 -13.38 -1.62 -23.20
C GLY A 260 -13.30 -0.78 -24.47
N GLY A 261 -12.19 -0.06 -24.67
CA GLY A 261 -11.96 0.74 -25.87
C GLY A 261 -11.84 -0.05 -27.17
N VAL A 262 -11.53 -1.37 -27.09
CA VAL A 262 -11.35 -2.22 -28.28
C VAL A 262 -12.62 -2.32 -29.15
N THR A 263 -13.78 -2.13 -28.59
CA THR A 263 -15.09 -2.21 -29.29
C THR A 263 -15.59 -0.83 -29.76
N GLN A 264 -14.86 0.25 -29.46
CA GLN A 264 -15.28 1.62 -29.78
C GLN A 264 -14.62 2.12 -31.08
N PRO A 265 -15.33 2.81 -31.95
CA PRO A 265 -14.72 3.45 -33.11
C PRO A 265 -13.80 4.60 -32.66
N GLY A 266 -12.75 4.88 -33.44
CA GLY A 266 -11.78 5.91 -33.10
C GLY A 266 -12.40 7.33 -32.93
N SER A 267 -13.52 7.61 -33.59
CA SER A 267 -14.28 8.85 -33.42
C SER A 267 -14.93 8.99 -32.02
N ALA A 268 -15.18 7.90 -31.32
CA ALA A 268 -15.76 7.88 -29.97
C ALA A 268 -14.68 7.94 -28.85
N ILE A 269 -13.46 7.49 -29.13
CA ILE A 269 -12.36 7.40 -28.16
C ILE A 269 -11.80 8.76 -27.74
N ASN A 270 -11.89 9.79 -28.61
CA ASN A 270 -11.30 11.09 -28.32
C ASN A 270 -11.87 11.80 -27.07
N ALA A 271 -13.04 11.38 -26.58
CA ALA A 271 -13.65 11.94 -25.37
C ALA A 271 -13.20 11.23 -24.06
N ILE A 272 -12.42 10.13 -24.14
CA ILE A 272 -12.15 9.27 -22.99
C ILE A 272 -10.65 8.87 -22.96
N SER A 273 -9.78 9.88 -23.11
CA SER A 273 -8.32 9.68 -23.03
C SER A 273 -7.85 9.26 -21.62
N GLY A 274 -8.69 9.50 -20.59
CA GLY A 274 -8.31 9.29 -19.20
C GLY A 274 -7.30 10.30 -18.68
N GLY A 275 -7.27 11.53 -19.26
CA GLY A 275 -6.38 12.62 -18.87
C GLY A 275 -4.96 12.52 -19.44
N ILE A 276 -4.71 11.60 -20.40
CA ILE A 276 -3.37 11.34 -20.95
C ILE A 276 -3.44 11.31 -22.48
N ALA A 277 -2.65 12.15 -23.13
CA ALA A 277 -2.45 12.19 -24.58
C ALA A 277 -0.96 12.00 -24.91
N GLY A 278 -0.64 11.01 -25.74
CA GLY A 278 0.74 10.73 -26.15
C GLY A 278 1.71 10.30 -25.03
N GLY A 279 1.22 10.03 -23.83
CA GLY A 279 2.03 9.70 -22.64
C GLY A 279 2.17 10.84 -21.64
N ILE A 280 1.53 11.96 -21.91
CA ILE A 280 1.65 13.23 -21.18
C ILE A 280 0.26 13.64 -20.70
N SER A 281 0.12 14.24 -19.52
CA SER A 281 -1.15 14.78 -19.02
C SER A 281 -1.67 15.89 -19.93
N ASP A 282 -2.98 15.89 -20.19
CA ASP A 282 -3.65 16.85 -21.07
C ASP A 282 -4.39 17.97 -20.30
N GLY A 283 -4.31 17.99 -18.97
CA GLY A 283 -4.94 18.97 -18.10
C GLY A 283 -6.38 18.64 -17.71
N THR A 284 -6.96 17.57 -18.25
CA THR A 284 -8.24 17.02 -17.78
C THR A 284 -8.01 16.05 -16.62
N ASP A 285 -9.09 15.63 -15.98
CA ASP A 285 -8.99 14.64 -14.89
C ASP A 285 -8.37 13.35 -15.40
N LEU A 286 -7.32 12.91 -14.72
CA LEU A 286 -6.70 11.63 -14.97
C LEU A 286 -7.53 10.54 -14.27
N PHE A 287 -7.81 9.46 -15.02
CA PHE A 287 -8.62 8.35 -14.53
C PHE A 287 -8.00 7.00 -14.91
N PHE A 288 -7.89 6.11 -13.92
CA PHE A 288 -7.47 4.72 -14.12
C PHE A 288 -8.19 3.76 -13.19
N ARG A 289 -8.12 2.46 -13.51
CA ARG A 289 -8.61 1.36 -12.67
C ARG A 289 -7.51 0.34 -12.42
N CYS A 290 -7.56 -0.30 -11.27
CA CYS A 290 -6.69 -1.42 -10.95
C CYS A 290 -7.45 -2.54 -10.26
N VAL A 291 -7.05 -3.79 -10.54
CA VAL A 291 -7.70 -4.99 -10.01
C VAL A 291 -6.81 -5.71 -9.00
N PHE A 292 -7.41 -6.11 -7.90
CA PHE A 292 -6.78 -6.87 -6.83
C PHE A 292 -7.33 -8.28 -6.77
N LYS A 293 -6.44 -9.28 -6.78
CA LYS A 293 -6.83 -10.68 -6.66
C LYS A 293 -7.31 -11.03 -5.25
N PRO A 294 -8.12 -12.11 -5.09
CA PRO A 294 -8.39 -12.69 -3.78
C PRO A 294 -7.13 -13.11 -3.04
N THR A 295 -7.20 -13.16 -1.70
CA THR A 295 -6.13 -13.71 -0.86
C THR A 295 -6.07 -15.23 -1.04
N PRO A 296 -4.93 -15.84 -1.42
CA PRO A 296 -4.92 -17.26 -1.79
C PRO A 296 -4.89 -18.23 -0.60
N SER A 297 -4.52 -17.76 0.59
CA SER A 297 -4.33 -18.60 1.78
C SER A 297 -5.61 -18.67 2.61
N THR A 298 -6.72 -19.13 2.01
CA THR A 298 -8.03 -19.27 2.66
C THR A 298 -8.22 -20.67 3.22
N LYS A 299 -9.18 -20.83 4.16
CA LYS A 299 -9.55 -22.13 4.72
C LYS A 299 -9.98 -23.10 3.60
N LYS A 300 -10.85 -22.65 2.73
CA LYS A 300 -11.40 -23.42 1.62
C LYS A 300 -10.31 -23.83 0.61
N ALA A 301 -9.34 -22.96 0.31
CA ALA A 301 -8.22 -23.30 -0.56
C ALA A 301 -7.33 -24.38 0.06
N MET A 302 -7.06 -24.33 1.35
CA MET A 302 -6.26 -25.33 2.06
C MET A 302 -6.96 -26.70 2.12
N GLU A 303 -8.27 -26.73 2.33
CA GLU A 303 -9.10 -27.95 2.30
C GLU A 303 -9.11 -28.57 0.89
N SER A 304 -9.25 -27.76 -0.16
CA SER A 304 -9.20 -28.22 -1.55
C SER A 304 -7.85 -28.88 -1.90
N ILE A 305 -6.75 -28.29 -1.46
CA ILE A 305 -5.40 -28.84 -1.69
C ILE A 305 -5.24 -30.17 -0.96
N ALA A 306 -5.69 -30.28 0.28
CA ALA A 306 -5.63 -31.53 1.05
C ALA A 306 -6.39 -32.67 0.34
N ASN A 307 -7.51 -32.35 -0.32
CA ASN A 307 -8.35 -33.30 -1.04
C ASN A 307 -7.79 -33.67 -2.43
N HIS A 308 -6.91 -32.84 -3.04
CA HIS A 308 -6.32 -33.08 -4.38
C HIS A 308 -4.90 -33.66 -4.34
N LEU A 309 -4.27 -33.81 -3.15
CA LEU A 309 -2.94 -34.40 -2.99
C LEU A 309 -2.88 -35.92 -3.26
N THR A 310 -3.95 -36.53 -3.77
CA THR A 310 -3.95 -37.89 -4.34
C THR A 310 -3.38 -37.97 -5.77
N VAL A 311 -3.05 -36.85 -6.41
CA VAL A 311 -2.43 -36.82 -7.73
C VAL A 311 -0.93 -36.63 -7.56
N SER A 312 -0.16 -37.67 -7.85
CA SER A 312 1.31 -37.69 -7.80
C SER A 312 1.94 -36.51 -8.57
N PRO A 313 2.87 -35.76 -7.96
CA PRO A 313 3.65 -34.78 -8.72
C PRO A 313 4.63 -35.51 -9.62
N SER A 314 4.67 -35.21 -10.89
CA SER A 314 5.58 -35.76 -11.89
C SER A 314 7.04 -35.31 -11.75
N ASN A 315 7.47 -34.77 -10.64
CA ASN A 315 8.85 -34.43 -10.31
C ASN A 315 9.07 -34.54 -8.80
N GLY A 316 9.29 -35.73 -8.28
CA GLY A 316 10.06 -36.11 -7.10
C GLY A 316 10.03 -35.30 -5.79
N GLU A 317 9.26 -34.25 -5.66
CA GLU A 317 9.14 -33.47 -4.44
C GLU A 317 7.83 -33.82 -3.73
N THR A 318 7.94 -34.63 -2.70
CA THR A 318 6.83 -34.93 -1.76
C THR A 318 6.48 -33.68 -0.98
N LEU A 319 5.29 -33.13 -1.25
CA LEU A 319 4.62 -32.28 -0.27
C LEU A 319 4.20 -33.19 0.89
N ASP A 320 4.99 -33.20 1.98
CA ASP A 320 4.76 -34.06 3.13
C ASP A 320 3.47 -33.61 3.88
N GLY A 321 2.36 -34.21 3.46
CA GLY A 321 1.02 -33.99 4.01
C GLY A 321 0.74 -34.79 5.27
N ARG A 322 1.68 -34.92 6.21
CA ARG A 322 1.40 -35.60 7.50
C ARG A 322 0.51 -34.74 8.37
N GLY A 323 -0.72 -35.21 8.49
CA GLY A 323 -1.78 -34.62 9.25
C GLY A 323 -1.48 -34.43 10.72
N THR A 324 -1.74 -33.22 11.20
CA THR A 324 -2.14 -32.95 12.57
C THR A 324 -3.00 -31.68 12.55
N ASN A 325 -4.20 -31.79 13.14
CA ASN A 325 -5.17 -30.71 13.41
C ASN A 325 -5.07 -29.42 12.60
N ASN A 326 -5.67 -29.38 11.41
CA ASN A 326 -5.64 -28.27 10.46
C ASN A 326 -6.41 -27.01 10.88
N GLN A 327 -7.15 -27.01 11.98
CA GLN A 327 -7.99 -25.87 12.37
C GLN A 327 -7.21 -24.66 12.91
N SER A 328 -6.01 -24.86 13.45
CA SER A 328 -5.15 -23.77 13.99
C SER A 328 -4.21 -23.14 12.96
N ARG A 329 -4.12 -23.69 11.74
CA ARG A 329 -3.15 -23.30 10.69
C ARG A 329 -3.65 -22.24 9.70
N ILE A 330 -4.86 -21.72 9.91
CA ILE A 330 -5.44 -20.73 9.00
C ILE A 330 -4.90 -19.38 9.41
N GLY A 331 -4.04 -18.81 8.55
CA GLY A 331 -3.51 -17.46 8.73
C GLY A 331 -4.63 -16.42 8.83
N ARG A 332 -4.38 -15.34 9.55
CA ARG A 332 -5.26 -14.18 9.64
C ARG A 332 -5.23 -13.43 8.31
N HIS A 333 -6.13 -13.74 7.38
CA HIS A 333 -6.18 -13.12 6.06
C HIS A 333 -7.43 -12.26 5.88
N ASP A 334 -7.35 -11.31 4.95
CA ASP A 334 -8.46 -10.46 4.58
C ASP A 334 -9.43 -11.22 3.66
N ALA A 335 -10.73 -11.11 3.88
CA ALA A 335 -11.74 -11.65 2.98
C ALA A 335 -11.77 -10.87 1.64
N CYS A 336 -11.45 -9.57 1.67
CA CYS A 336 -11.25 -8.76 0.46
C CYS A 336 -10.12 -7.74 0.71
N VAL A 337 -8.95 -8.00 0.13
CA VAL A 337 -7.78 -7.12 0.29
C VAL A 337 -7.96 -5.77 -0.40
N ALA A 338 -8.82 -5.68 -1.43
CA ALA A 338 -9.05 -4.45 -2.18
C ALA A 338 -9.57 -3.31 -1.29
N VAL A 339 -10.37 -3.59 -0.27
CA VAL A 339 -10.85 -2.59 0.70
C VAL A 339 -9.69 -1.80 1.32
N ARG A 340 -8.64 -2.51 1.71
CA ARG A 340 -7.45 -1.93 2.36
C ARG A 340 -6.44 -1.36 1.36
N ALA A 341 -6.56 -1.71 0.10
CA ALA A 341 -5.68 -1.23 -0.95
C ALA A 341 -6.04 0.19 -1.41
N VAL A 342 -7.25 0.69 -1.16
CA VAL A 342 -7.69 2.03 -1.58
C VAL A 342 -6.70 3.12 -1.16
N PRO A 343 -6.34 3.32 0.12
CA PRO A 343 -5.37 4.34 0.52
C PRO A 343 -3.94 4.04 0.02
N VAL A 344 -3.61 2.78 -0.29
CA VAL A 344 -2.32 2.43 -0.89
C VAL A 344 -2.25 2.85 -2.35
N VAL A 345 -3.36 2.74 -3.10
CA VAL A 345 -3.48 3.24 -4.48
C VAL A 345 -3.30 4.76 -4.49
N GLU A 346 -3.99 5.49 -3.60
CA GLU A 346 -3.82 6.95 -3.46
C GLU A 346 -2.37 7.31 -3.12
N ALA A 347 -1.74 6.60 -2.19
CA ALA A 347 -0.37 6.83 -1.77
C ALA A 347 0.65 6.62 -2.89
N MET A 348 0.53 5.51 -3.64
CA MET A 348 1.46 5.21 -4.73
C MET A 348 1.24 6.14 -5.94
N THR A 349 0.00 6.57 -6.20
CA THR A 349 -0.30 7.60 -7.18
C THR A 349 0.36 8.92 -6.79
N ALA A 350 0.26 9.32 -5.53
CA ALA A 350 0.86 10.56 -5.03
C ALA A 350 2.39 10.53 -5.13
N LEU A 351 3.04 9.44 -4.74
CA LEU A 351 4.49 9.28 -4.86
C LEU A 351 4.94 9.36 -6.32
N CYS A 352 4.21 8.71 -7.23
CA CYS A 352 4.50 8.76 -8.66
C CYS A 352 4.39 10.19 -9.22
N LEU A 353 3.32 10.90 -8.90
CA LEU A 353 3.12 12.26 -9.40
C LEU A 353 4.07 13.27 -8.76
N ALA A 354 4.40 13.13 -7.47
CA ALA A 354 5.37 13.98 -6.80
C ALA A 354 6.77 13.81 -7.43
N ASP A 355 7.16 12.58 -7.77
CA ASP A 355 8.42 12.27 -8.45
C ASP A 355 8.47 12.91 -9.85
N LEU A 356 7.43 12.73 -10.67
CA LEU A 356 7.36 13.29 -12.02
C LEU A 356 7.31 14.82 -12.03
N LEU A 357 6.67 15.44 -11.05
CA LEU A 357 6.52 16.90 -10.95
C LEU A 357 7.72 17.59 -10.27
N ALA A 358 8.65 16.84 -9.66
CA ALA A 358 9.86 17.39 -9.04
C ALA A 358 10.94 17.77 -10.06
N VAL A 359 10.81 17.31 -11.31
CA VAL A 359 11.77 17.57 -12.41
C VAL A 359 11.65 19.00 -12.96
N ARG A 360 10.68 19.82 -12.48
CA ARG A 360 10.39 21.15 -13.05
C ARG A 360 10.56 22.26 -12.07
#